data_5f39fba4e151854b2262e7f6c17f7eec
#
_entry.id   5f39fba4e151854b2262e7f6c17f7eec
#
_cell.length_a   1.000
_cell.length_b   1.000
_cell.length_c   1.000
_cell.angle_alpha   90.00
_cell.angle_beta   90.00
_cell.angle_gamma   90.00
#
_symmetry.space_group_name_H-M   'P 1'
#
loop_
_entity.id
_entity.type
_entity.pdbx_description
1 polymer ?
#
loop_
_entity_poly.entity_id
_entity_poly.type
_entity_poly.pdbx_seq_one_letter_code
_entity_poly.pdbx_strand_id
1 'polypeptide(L)'
;MSETSNIVAQSYNSPPKYTEIQTGLPEDYKDIKTLGDLLAINYKLVGVKQQLRRNLISLINSGKPKYPGIVGFEDDVIPALDRAILSCHDIFLIGQIGQAKTKIVETISKNLLSPIPVIKNSITNDCPMDLPENELVSLLDDKEPNNSSPKFYVSPESADKIRDNKQETQIEWMEGKDRYKYVLATPDISVKDLVGYIDAVKVAKKGIEMYKIDSYSPGQLMQAKHGIFCIDELPVLDPRKQVSLLSVLQEGRFTTGSYPIIFEPKTSFFATANPIDYTHSGKVIEPLYDRLKSHIHTHYPKSIENEMLIILQEANISKSFIIFPILKTLSTIIQKARKSHEINQERGVSVRIGIHGLELLVGESERTRALSHKILPVPRLSDMHCLVQVAKFELVERDDTIENREKIFHDLIDESIHEICLEYLNDKDATLLESIKQEFQGKTFQVSQKMIWKNGQTSYENQLENFKNLKHLVELKIEQIHSEQKSLIEKTIPYHIDSTSLIINETGESELRSVLTEIILEGLRWINPKILERKEAEYVSA
;
A
#
# COMPACT_ATOMS: atom_id res chain seq x y z
N MET A 1 11.88 -37.13 -27.76
CA MET A 1 11.85 -35.70 -27.33
C MET A 1 10.50 -34.99 -27.57
N SER A 2 9.50 -35.59 -28.19
CA SER A 2 8.21 -34.94 -28.53
C SER A 2 7.06 -35.19 -27.53
N GLU A 3 7.11 -36.21 -26.71
CA GLU A 3 6.02 -36.50 -25.77
C GLU A 3 6.13 -35.79 -24.44
N THR A 4 7.33 -35.59 -23.94
CA THR A 4 7.58 -34.85 -22.68
C THR A 4 7.32 -33.34 -22.82
N SER A 5 7.59 -32.75 -23.99
CA SER A 5 7.27 -31.35 -24.26
C SER A 5 5.76 -31.07 -24.36
N ASN A 6 4.99 -32.04 -24.87
CA ASN A 6 3.53 -31.92 -24.95
C ASN A 6 2.85 -32.05 -23.57
N ILE A 7 3.37 -32.87 -22.67
CA ILE A 7 2.84 -33.03 -21.31
C ILE A 7 3.09 -31.75 -20.50
N VAL A 8 4.27 -31.14 -20.65
CA VAL A 8 4.58 -29.86 -19.99
C VAL A 8 3.73 -28.73 -20.57
N ALA A 9 3.54 -28.65 -21.88
CA ALA A 9 2.69 -27.64 -22.52
C ALA A 9 1.21 -27.80 -22.17
N GLN A 10 0.70 -29.03 -22.06
CA GLN A 10 -0.69 -29.28 -21.66
C GLN A 10 -0.95 -28.95 -20.18
N SER A 11 0.05 -29.11 -19.29
CA SER A 11 -0.10 -28.70 -17.88
C SER A 11 -0.14 -27.19 -17.67
N TYR A 12 0.36 -26.41 -18.63
CA TYR A 12 0.29 -24.93 -18.59
C TYR A 12 -0.95 -24.34 -19.27
N ASN A 13 -1.63 -25.10 -20.15
CA ASN A 13 -2.74 -24.58 -20.98
C ASN A 13 -4.13 -24.65 -20.34
N SER A 14 -4.30 -25.32 -19.22
CA SER A 14 -5.53 -25.29 -18.45
C SER A 14 -5.26 -24.57 -17.13
N PRO A 15 -5.79 -23.35 -16.92
CA PRO A 15 -5.71 -22.77 -15.60
C PRO A 15 -6.39 -23.74 -14.64
N PRO A 16 -5.68 -24.23 -13.62
CA PRO A 16 -6.29 -25.10 -12.65
C PRO A 16 -7.45 -24.33 -12.03
N LYS A 17 -8.62 -24.93 -11.99
CA LYS A 17 -9.74 -24.35 -11.26
C LYS A 17 -9.30 -24.13 -9.82
N TYR A 18 -9.69 -23.01 -9.25
CA TYR A 18 -9.29 -22.63 -7.89
C TYR A 18 -9.63 -23.73 -6.87
N THR A 19 -10.79 -24.36 -7.02
CA THR A 19 -11.25 -25.51 -6.24
C THR A 19 -10.35 -26.75 -6.42
N GLU A 20 -9.85 -27.02 -7.62
CA GLU A 20 -8.94 -28.14 -7.89
C GLU A 20 -7.55 -27.90 -7.27
N ILE A 21 -7.07 -26.66 -7.30
CA ILE A 21 -5.83 -26.27 -6.65
C ILE A 21 -5.92 -26.44 -5.13
N GLN A 22 -7.08 -26.12 -4.60
CA GLN A 22 -7.42 -26.17 -3.18
C GLN A 22 -7.98 -27.52 -2.76
N THR A 23 -7.76 -28.55 -3.57
CA THR A 23 -8.19 -29.90 -3.24
C THR A 23 -9.69 -30.16 -3.32
N GLY A 24 -10.36 -29.62 -4.36
CA GLY A 24 -11.77 -29.88 -4.57
C GLY A 24 -12.69 -29.20 -3.57
N LEU A 25 -12.29 -28.02 -3.09
CA LEU A 25 -13.12 -27.23 -2.20
C LEU A 25 -14.42 -26.83 -2.91
N PRO A 26 -15.61 -27.13 -2.37
CA PRO A 26 -16.87 -26.69 -2.96
C PRO A 26 -17.03 -25.16 -2.84
N GLU A 27 -17.94 -24.57 -3.65
CA GLU A 27 -18.20 -23.12 -3.61
C GLU A 27 -18.68 -22.65 -2.22
N ASP A 28 -19.44 -23.50 -1.54
CA ASP A 28 -20.00 -23.32 -0.19
C ASP A 28 -19.10 -23.89 0.93
N TYR A 29 -17.78 -23.91 0.72
CA TYR A 29 -16.81 -24.48 1.67
C TYR A 29 -16.98 -23.97 3.12
N LYS A 30 -17.57 -22.79 3.31
CA LYS A 30 -17.83 -22.20 4.64
C LYS A 30 -18.84 -23.00 5.47
N ASP A 31 -19.62 -23.86 4.84
CA ASP A 31 -20.56 -24.75 5.52
C ASP A 31 -19.86 -25.99 6.10
N ILE A 32 -18.64 -26.27 5.68
CA ILE A 32 -17.78 -27.32 6.24
C ILE A 32 -17.25 -26.82 7.59
N LYS A 33 -17.66 -27.45 8.70
CA LYS A 33 -17.40 -26.97 10.06
C LYS A 33 -16.69 -27.96 10.96
N THR A 34 -16.53 -29.21 10.52
CA THR A 34 -15.94 -30.28 11.32
C THR A 34 -14.78 -30.97 10.60
N LEU A 35 -13.95 -31.67 11.36
CA LEU A 35 -12.90 -32.53 10.82
C LEU A 35 -13.50 -33.65 9.97
N GLY A 36 -14.64 -34.22 10.38
CA GLY A 36 -15.35 -35.24 9.62
C GLY A 36 -15.76 -34.76 8.23
N ASP A 37 -16.24 -33.52 8.11
CA ASP A 37 -16.57 -32.92 6.83
C ASP A 37 -15.34 -32.78 5.93
N LEU A 38 -14.17 -32.37 6.49
CA LEU A 38 -12.91 -32.28 5.74
C LEU A 38 -12.44 -33.65 5.22
N LEU A 39 -12.60 -34.69 6.02
CA LEU A 39 -12.26 -36.06 5.63
C LEU A 39 -13.20 -36.55 4.52
N ALA A 40 -14.49 -36.22 4.61
CA ALA A 40 -15.48 -36.62 3.60
C ALA A 40 -15.19 -36.03 2.21
N ILE A 41 -14.67 -34.80 2.13
CA ILE A 41 -14.29 -34.18 0.87
C ILE A 41 -12.83 -34.49 0.45
N ASN A 42 -12.12 -35.31 1.23
CA ASN A 42 -10.70 -35.63 1.00
C ASN A 42 -9.81 -34.37 0.85
N TYR A 43 -10.05 -33.36 1.71
CA TYR A 43 -9.27 -32.12 1.66
C TYR A 43 -7.78 -32.39 1.88
N LYS A 44 -6.92 -31.76 1.07
CA LYS A 44 -5.46 -31.84 1.19
C LYS A 44 -4.87 -30.44 1.33
N LEU A 45 -4.13 -30.22 2.40
CA LEU A 45 -3.46 -28.96 2.63
C LEU A 45 -2.33 -28.75 1.62
N VAL A 46 -2.36 -27.61 0.92
CA VAL A 46 -1.29 -27.19 -0.01
C VAL A 46 -0.35 -26.24 0.70
N GLY A 47 0.95 -26.47 0.58
CA GLY A 47 1.98 -25.59 1.17
C GLY A 47 1.89 -24.16 0.65
N VAL A 48 2.16 -23.17 1.51
CA VAL A 48 1.98 -21.74 1.23
C VAL A 48 2.63 -21.29 -0.08
N LYS A 49 3.91 -21.60 -0.29
CA LYS A 49 4.65 -21.20 -1.51
C LYS A 49 4.05 -21.83 -2.78
N GLN A 50 3.61 -23.08 -2.69
CA GLN A 50 2.94 -23.75 -3.81
C GLN A 50 1.56 -23.14 -4.09
N GLN A 51 0.85 -22.74 -3.04
CA GLN A 51 -0.44 -22.08 -3.18
C GLN A 51 -0.29 -20.70 -3.84
N LEU A 52 0.65 -19.87 -3.38
CA LEU A 52 0.97 -18.58 -4.00
C LEU A 52 1.30 -18.74 -5.49
N ARG A 53 2.17 -19.73 -5.82
CA ARG A 53 2.53 -20.04 -7.21
C ARG A 53 1.33 -20.42 -8.06
N ARG A 54 0.50 -21.35 -7.59
CA ARG A 54 -0.65 -21.85 -8.34
C ARG A 54 -1.71 -20.76 -8.55
N ASN A 55 -2.00 -19.98 -7.51
CA ASN A 55 -2.97 -18.90 -7.61
C ASN A 55 -2.48 -17.78 -8.53
N LEU A 56 -1.18 -17.45 -8.49
CA LEU A 56 -0.59 -16.51 -9.44
C LEU A 56 -0.73 -16.99 -10.90
N ILE A 57 -0.44 -18.25 -11.19
CA ILE A 57 -0.63 -18.84 -12.53
C ILE A 57 -2.10 -18.72 -12.97
N SER A 58 -3.04 -19.00 -12.06
CA SER A 58 -4.47 -18.88 -12.35
C SER A 58 -4.88 -17.44 -12.70
N LEU A 59 -4.36 -16.44 -11.95
CA LEU A 59 -4.64 -15.02 -12.23
C LEU A 59 -4.02 -14.57 -13.55
N ILE A 60 -2.78 -14.99 -13.85
CA ILE A 60 -2.13 -14.69 -15.13
C ILE A 60 -2.96 -15.25 -16.30
N ASN A 61 -3.37 -16.52 -16.23
CA ASN A 61 -4.13 -17.18 -17.29
C ASN A 61 -5.53 -16.59 -17.47
N SER A 62 -6.17 -16.12 -16.40
CA SER A 62 -7.51 -15.52 -16.45
C SER A 62 -7.50 -14.02 -16.78
N GLY A 63 -6.32 -13.38 -16.88
CA GLY A 63 -6.20 -11.93 -17.10
C GLY A 63 -6.72 -11.07 -15.95
N LYS A 64 -6.93 -11.65 -14.76
CA LYS A 64 -7.39 -10.91 -13.59
C LYS A 64 -6.26 -10.13 -12.93
N PRO A 65 -6.55 -9.00 -12.26
CA PRO A 65 -5.55 -8.23 -11.53
C PRO A 65 -4.84 -9.11 -10.48
N LYS A 66 -3.52 -9.18 -10.56
CA LYS A 66 -2.68 -9.96 -9.63
C LYS A 66 -2.48 -9.22 -8.30
N TYR A 67 -2.22 -7.93 -8.38
CA TYR A 67 -1.89 -7.06 -7.25
C TYR A 67 -2.78 -5.82 -7.28
N PRO A 68 -4.07 -5.94 -6.96
CA PRO A 68 -4.99 -4.80 -7.00
C PRO A 68 -4.52 -3.70 -6.03
N GLY A 69 -4.58 -2.46 -6.49
CA GLY A 69 -4.15 -1.29 -5.71
C GLY A 69 -2.64 -1.08 -5.62
N ILE A 70 -1.83 -1.82 -6.38
CA ILE A 70 -0.40 -1.55 -6.56
C ILE A 70 -0.22 -0.85 -7.90
N VAL A 71 0.22 0.42 -7.86
CA VAL A 71 0.32 1.33 -9.01
C VAL A 71 1.78 1.67 -9.29
N GLY A 72 2.16 1.70 -10.57
CA GLY A 72 3.45 2.23 -11.03
C GLY A 72 4.63 1.26 -10.91
N PHE A 73 4.37 -0.03 -10.74
CA PHE A 73 5.36 -1.10 -10.65
C PHE A 73 5.24 -2.15 -11.76
N GLU A 74 4.47 -1.86 -12.78
CA GLU A 74 4.07 -2.79 -13.84
C GLU A 74 5.27 -3.29 -14.66
N ASP A 75 6.27 -2.43 -14.87
CA ASP A 75 7.39 -2.71 -15.77
C ASP A 75 8.57 -3.44 -15.12
N ASP A 76 8.70 -3.39 -13.80
CA ASP A 76 9.90 -3.87 -13.09
C ASP A 76 9.60 -4.67 -11.82
N VAL A 77 8.98 -4.05 -10.80
CA VAL A 77 8.76 -4.69 -9.50
C VAL A 77 7.76 -5.84 -9.60
N ILE A 78 6.62 -5.64 -10.30
CA ILE A 78 5.61 -6.70 -10.48
C ILE A 78 6.17 -7.90 -11.24
N PRO A 79 6.88 -7.75 -12.38
CA PRO A 79 7.55 -8.88 -13.02
C PRO A 79 8.59 -9.58 -12.14
N ALA A 80 9.30 -8.84 -11.28
CA ALA A 80 10.24 -9.43 -10.34
C ALA A 80 9.53 -10.23 -9.24
N LEU A 81 8.41 -9.73 -8.70
CA LEU A 81 7.54 -10.44 -7.77
C LEU A 81 6.98 -11.73 -8.38
N ASP A 82 6.47 -11.64 -9.60
CA ASP A 82 5.94 -12.80 -10.33
C ASP A 82 7.01 -13.91 -10.42
N ARG A 83 8.22 -13.57 -10.87
CA ARG A 83 9.33 -14.53 -10.95
C ARG A 83 9.68 -15.15 -9.60
N ALA A 84 9.73 -14.33 -8.54
CA ALA A 84 10.06 -14.81 -7.21
C ALA A 84 8.98 -15.78 -6.67
N ILE A 85 7.70 -15.46 -6.82
CA ILE A 85 6.58 -16.30 -6.40
C ILE A 85 6.52 -17.59 -7.23
N LEU A 86 6.69 -17.49 -8.55
CA LEU A 86 6.74 -18.67 -9.44
C LEU A 86 7.91 -19.61 -9.12
N SER A 87 9.00 -19.06 -8.59
CA SER A 87 10.16 -19.83 -8.14
C SER A 87 10.07 -20.31 -6.68
N CYS A 88 8.96 -20.03 -5.99
CA CYS A 88 8.75 -20.35 -4.57
C CYS A 88 9.84 -19.78 -3.64
N HIS A 89 10.38 -18.61 -3.96
CA HIS A 89 11.42 -17.96 -3.17
C HIS A 89 10.84 -17.24 -1.95
N ASP A 90 11.67 -17.09 -0.93
CA ASP A 90 11.50 -16.07 0.09
C ASP A 90 11.98 -14.73 -0.47
N ILE A 91 11.30 -13.64 -0.12
CA ILE A 91 11.42 -12.36 -0.83
C ILE A 91 11.92 -11.28 0.13
N PHE A 92 12.88 -10.49 -0.35
CA PHE A 92 13.40 -9.34 0.33
C PHE A 92 13.10 -8.06 -0.48
N LEU A 93 12.22 -7.20 0.05
CA LEU A 93 11.85 -5.93 -0.57
C LEU A 93 12.75 -4.83 -0.03
N ILE A 94 13.49 -4.18 -0.90
CA ILE A 94 14.46 -3.14 -0.55
C ILE A 94 14.00 -1.82 -1.17
N GLY A 95 13.86 -0.79 -0.35
CA GLY A 95 13.46 0.53 -0.84
C GLY A 95 13.17 1.52 0.27
N GLN A 96 13.11 2.78 -0.08
CA GLN A 96 12.91 3.88 0.84
C GLN A 96 11.50 3.88 1.48
N ILE A 97 11.31 4.76 2.44
CA ILE A 97 10.03 4.93 3.13
C ILE A 97 8.93 5.38 2.14
N GLY A 98 7.74 4.76 2.24
CA GLY A 98 6.60 5.13 1.38
C GLY A 98 6.61 4.50 -0.01
N GLN A 99 7.47 3.50 -0.28
CA GLN A 99 7.51 2.76 -1.54
C GLN A 99 6.69 1.47 -1.50
N ALA A 100 5.58 1.45 -0.81
CA ALA A 100 4.55 0.40 -0.77
C ALA A 100 5.03 -1.02 -0.40
N LYS A 101 6.23 -1.22 0.18
CA LYS A 101 6.78 -2.54 0.52
C LYS A 101 5.81 -3.40 1.33
N THR A 102 5.31 -2.89 2.43
CA THR A 102 4.36 -3.60 3.33
C THR A 102 3.02 -3.86 2.62
N LYS A 103 2.52 -2.87 1.86
CA LYS A 103 1.28 -2.99 1.07
C LYS A 103 1.36 -4.09 0.01
N ILE A 104 2.51 -4.26 -0.64
CA ILE A 104 2.74 -5.35 -1.59
C ILE A 104 2.53 -6.70 -0.91
N VAL A 105 3.13 -6.93 0.26
CA VAL A 105 3.03 -8.21 0.97
C VAL A 105 1.60 -8.46 1.46
N GLU A 106 0.93 -7.43 1.97
CA GLU A 106 -0.48 -7.50 2.37
C GLU A 106 -1.38 -7.85 1.17
N THR A 107 -1.15 -7.22 0.01
CA THR A 107 -1.90 -7.51 -1.22
C THR A 107 -1.66 -8.93 -1.71
N ILE A 108 -0.43 -9.44 -1.63
CA ILE A 108 -0.09 -10.84 -1.93
C ILE A 108 -0.89 -11.78 -1.02
N SER A 109 -0.89 -11.53 0.28
CA SER A 109 -1.65 -12.34 1.24
C SER A 109 -3.15 -12.34 0.92
N LYS A 110 -3.72 -11.17 0.71
CA LYS A 110 -5.15 -11.00 0.46
C LYS A 110 -5.61 -11.63 -0.85
N ASN A 111 -4.79 -11.56 -1.90
CA ASN A 111 -5.19 -11.92 -3.26
C ASN A 111 -4.65 -13.26 -3.76
N LEU A 112 -3.52 -13.73 -3.22
CA LEU A 112 -2.87 -14.96 -3.65
C LEU A 112 -2.94 -16.10 -2.62
N LEU A 113 -3.36 -15.85 -1.37
CA LEU A 113 -3.61 -16.91 -0.40
C LEU A 113 -5.08 -17.27 -0.38
N SER A 114 -5.35 -18.56 -0.45
CA SER A 114 -6.69 -19.11 -0.37
C SER A 114 -7.09 -19.36 1.08
N PRO A 115 -8.39 -19.48 1.39
CA PRO A 115 -8.83 -19.93 2.69
C PRO A 115 -8.27 -21.31 3.05
N ILE A 116 -7.98 -21.53 4.34
CA ILE A 116 -7.61 -22.84 4.88
C ILE A 116 -8.45 -23.16 6.11
N PRO A 117 -8.77 -24.47 6.35
CA PRO A 117 -9.41 -24.87 7.57
C PRO A 117 -8.39 -24.96 8.70
N VAL A 118 -8.69 -24.31 9.82
CA VAL A 118 -7.91 -24.39 11.06
C VAL A 118 -8.80 -24.86 12.18
N ILE A 119 -8.22 -25.52 13.18
CA ILE A 119 -8.95 -25.94 14.38
C ILE A 119 -9.40 -24.69 15.12
N LYS A 120 -10.68 -24.63 15.44
CA LYS A 120 -11.30 -23.47 16.08
C LYS A 120 -10.56 -23.05 17.35
N ASN A 121 -10.25 -21.74 17.43
CA ASN A 121 -9.45 -21.15 18.51
C ASN A 121 -8.03 -21.75 18.63
N SER A 122 -7.39 -22.14 17.54
CA SER A 122 -5.96 -22.47 17.52
C SER A 122 -5.12 -21.20 17.50
N ILE A 123 -4.15 -21.09 18.41
CA ILE A 123 -3.22 -19.93 18.47
C ILE A 123 -2.17 -20.02 17.35
N THR A 124 -1.90 -21.22 16.84
CA THR A 124 -0.86 -21.51 15.86
C THR A 124 -1.40 -21.87 14.49
N ASN A 125 -2.66 -21.52 14.21
CA ASN A 125 -3.32 -21.79 12.92
C ASN A 125 -3.22 -23.26 12.50
N ASP A 126 -3.42 -24.16 13.44
CA ASP A 126 -3.27 -25.59 13.21
C ASP A 126 -4.34 -26.12 12.26
N CYS A 127 -3.93 -26.64 11.13
CA CYS A 127 -4.80 -27.38 10.22
C CYS A 127 -4.76 -28.87 10.58
N PRO A 128 -5.89 -29.52 10.83
CA PRO A 128 -5.90 -30.96 11.16
C PRO A 128 -5.38 -31.82 10.01
N MET A 129 -5.49 -31.35 8.76
CA MET A 129 -5.00 -32.05 7.58
C MET A 129 -3.49 -31.85 7.33
N ASP A 130 -2.78 -31.19 8.24
CA ASP A 130 -1.32 -31.11 8.27
C ASP A 130 -0.68 -32.34 8.94
N LEU A 131 -1.46 -33.08 9.70
CA LEU A 131 -1.04 -34.32 10.33
C LEU A 131 -0.79 -35.41 9.27
N PRO A 132 0.26 -36.21 9.39
CA PRO A 132 0.39 -37.44 8.66
C PRO A 132 -0.80 -38.36 8.94
N GLU A 133 -1.22 -39.12 7.94
CA GLU A 133 -2.40 -39.98 8.03
C GLU A 133 -2.36 -40.95 9.24
N ASN A 134 -1.21 -41.55 9.49
CA ASN A 134 -0.98 -42.43 10.64
C ASN A 134 -1.12 -41.71 11.99
N GLU A 135 -0.69 -40.47 12.10
CA GLU A 135 -0.83 -39.69 13.34
C GLU A 135 -2.27 -39.22 13.53
N LEU A 136 -2.94 -38.77 12.47
CA LEU A 136 -4.35 -38.40 12.52
C LEU A 136 -5.22 -39.58 12.96
N VAL A 137 -5.00 -40.76 12.37
CA VAL A 137 -5.72 -41.99 12.76
C VAL A 137 -5.41 -42.35 14.23
N SER A 138 -4.17 -42.21 14.66
CA SER A 138 -3.81 -42.48 16.09
C SER A 138 -4.54 -41.57 17.05
N LEU A 139 -4.72 -40.28 16.72
CA LEU A 139 -5.49 -39.34 17.53
C LEU A 139 -7.01 -39.66 17.56
N LEU A 140 -7.54 -40.12 16.41
CA LEU A 140 -8.95 -40.49 16.30
C LEU A 140 -9.29 -41.79 17.04
N ASP A 141 -8.34 -42.74 17.14
CA ASP A 141 -8.49 -44.05 17.76
C ASP A 141 -8.08 -44.10 19.25
N ASP A 142 -7.73 -42.95 19.87
CA ASP A 142 -7.20 -42.85 21.25
C ASP A 142 -5.93 -43.68 21.48
N LYS A 143 -5.13 -43.96 20.45
CA LYS A 143 -3.86 -44.63 20.61
C LYS A 143 -2.81 -43.62 21.02
N GLU A 144 -1.92 -44.01 21.94
CA GLU A 144 -0.79 -43.13 22.29
C GLU A 144 0.04 -42.83 21.03
N PRO A 145 0.36 -41.54 20.78
CA PRO A 145 1.18 -41.19 19.66
C PRO A 145 2.52 -41.91 19.78
N ASN A 146 2.99 -42.45 18.66
CA ASN A 146 4.26 -43.13 18.63
C ASN A 146 5.37 -42.10 18.96
N ASN A 147 5.86 -42.11 20.21
CA ASN A 147 6.75 -41.11 20.81
C ASN A 147 8.12 -40.95 20.14
N SER A 148 8.30 -41.55 18.95
CA SER A 148 9.55 -41.56 18.19
C SER A 148 9.75 -40.38 17.24
N SER A 149 8.73 -39.51 17.04
CA SER A 149 8.89 -38.37 16.13
C SER A 149 8.96 -37.06 16.91
N PRO A 150 10.10 -36.32 16.86
CA PRO A 150 10.24 -35.03 17.52
C PRO A 150 9.53 -33.89 16.77
N LYS A 151 8.69 -34.19 15.77
CA LYS A 151 8.01 -33.19 14.95
C LYS A 151 6.60 -32.91 15.44
N PHE A 152 6.25 -31.63 15.47
CA PHE A 152 4.91 -31.17 15.84
C PHE A 152 4.22 -30.56 14.63
N TYR A 153 3.19 -31.24 14.16
CA TYR A 153 2.31 -30.80 13.08
C TYR A 153 1.19 -29.89 13.60
N VAL A 154 0.70 -30.14 14.80
CA VAL A 154 -0.31 -29.32 15.47
C VAL A 154 0.10 -29.10 16.92
N SER A 155 -0.42 -28.04 17.55
CA SER A 155 -0.16 -27.77 18.96
C SER A 155 -0.79 -28.86 19.85
N PRO A 156 -0.28 -29.08 21.07
CA PRO A 156 -0.85 -30.04 22.02
C PRO A 156 -2.33 -29.77 22.28
N GLU A 157 -2.69 -28.52 22.49
CA GLU A 157 -4.09 -28.10 22.71
C GLU A 157 -4.99 -28.45 21.53
N SER A 158 -4.48 -28.38 20.30
CA SER A 158 -5.19 -28.80 19.10
C SER A 158 -5.26 -30.31 18.96
N ALA A 159 -4.20 -31.03 19.33
CA ALA A 159 -4.18 -32.50 19.36
C ALA A 159 -5.18 -33.04 20.40
N ASP A 160 -5.27 -32.43 21.59
CA ASP A 160 -6.26 -32.79 22.61
C ASP A 160 -7.69 -32.56 22.13
N LYS A 161 -7.96 -31.43 21.44
CA LYS A 161 -9.28 -31.18 20.83
C LYS A 161 -9.66 -32.26 19.81
N ILE A 162 -8.69 -32.71 18.96
CA ILE A 162 -8.95 -33.79 17.99
C ILE A 162 -9.23 -35.10 18.74
N ARG A 163 -8.47 -35.42 19.79
CA ARG A 163 -8.66 -36.64 20.60
C ARG A 163 -10.02 -36.69 21.29
N ASP A 164 -10.40 -35.56 21.93
CA ASP A 164 -11.64 -35.46 22.70
C ASP A 164 -12.90 -35.46 21.80
N ASN A 165 -12.85 -34.71 20.69
CA ASN A 165 -14.02 -34.50 19.81
C ASN A 165 -13.98 -35.34 18.53
N LYS A 166 -12.87 -36.00 18.21
CA LYS A 166 -12.71 -36.86 17.02
C LYS A 166 -13.16 -36.16 15.73
N GLN A 167 -14.06 -36.78 14.98
CA GLN A 167 -14.59 -36.22 13.75
C GLN A 167 -15.46 -34.97 13.96
N GLU A 168 -16.00 -34.76 15.13
CA GLU A 168 -16.78 -33.58 15.49
C GLU A 168 -15.89 -32.37 15.90
N THR A 169 -14.57 -32.52 15.81
CA THR A 169 -13.63 -31.40 16.05
C THR A 169 -13.98 -30.21 15.20
N GLN A 170 -14.30 -29.10 15.85
CA GLN A 170 -14.73 -27.88 15.15
C GLN A 170 -13.57 -27.20 14.42
N ILE A 171 -13.82 -26.81 13.19
CA ILE A 171 -12.91 -26.02 12.39
C ILE A 171 -13.50 -24.65 12.06
N GLU A 172 -12.64 -23.72 11.70
CA GLU A 172 -12.98 -22.42 11.13
C GLU A 172 -12.10 -22.14 9.89
N TRP A 173 -12.65 -21.40 8.95
CA TRP A 173 -11.92 -21.04 7.74
C TRP A 173 -11.19 -19.72 7.93
N MET A 174 -9.87 -19.77 7.86
CA MET A 174 -9.00 -18.60 7.88
C MET A 174 -8.81 -18.08 6.47
N GLU A 175 -9.30 -16.87 6.20
CA GLU A 175 -9.17 -16.23 4.89
C GLU A 175 -7.72 -15.80 4.60
N GLY A 176 -7.37 -15.64 3.32
CA GLY A 176 -6.01 -15.28 2.92
C GLY A 176 -5.45 -14.05 3.61
N LYS A 177 -6.28 -13.01 3.79
CA LYS A 177 -5.90 -11.77 4.50
C LYS A 177 -5.48 -12.01 5.95
N ASP A 178 -6.08 -13.01 6.62
CA ASP A 178 -5.84 -13.34 8.03
C ASP A 178 -4.62 -14.27 8.19
N ARG A 179 -4.09 -14.79 7.08
CA ARG A 179 -2.89 -15.62 7.00
C ARG A 179 -1.60 -14.80 6.83
N TYR A 180 -1.64 -13.56 7.23
CA TYR A 180 -0.53 -12.60 7.16
C TYR A 180 -0.13 -12.14 8.57
N LYS A 181 1.09 -12.47 8.96
CA LYS A 181 1.68 -12.01 10.22
C LYS A 181 2.76 -10.98 9.93
N TYR A 182 2.45 -9.75 10.26
CA TYR A 182 3.37 -8.62 10.17
C TYR A 182 4.10 -8.41 11.50
N VAL A 183 5.40 -8.19 11.43
CA VAL A 183 6.27 -7.90 12.56
C VAL A 183 7.17 -6.72 12.19
N LEU A 184 7.01 -5.60 12.86
CA LEU A 184 7.97 -4.50 12.77
C LEU A 184 9.20 -4.85 13.60
N ALA A 185 10.38 -4.88 12.98
CA ALA A 185 11.62 -5.07 13.69
C ALA A 185 11.91 -3.86 14.58
N THR A 186 12.03 -4.10 15.88
CA THR A 186 12.45 -3.10 16.87
C THR A 186 13.62 -3.63 17.69
N PRO A 187 14.46 -2.78 18.27
CA PRO A 187 15.56 -3.23 19.12
C PRO A 187 15.10 -4.08 20.32
N ASP A 188 13.87 -3.87 20.79
CA ASP A 188 13.31 -4.54 21.98
C ASP A 188 12.77 -5.94 21.70
N ILE A 189 12.47 -6.29 20.44
CA ILE A 189 12.00 -7.64 20.09
C ILE A 189 13.05 -8.66 20.52
N SER A 190 12.62 -9.66 21.29
CA SER A 190 13.48 -10.75 21.70
C SER A 190 13.35 -11.97 20.78
N VAL A 191 14.35 -12.86 20.82
CA VAL A 191 14.26 -14.17 20.15
C VAL A 191 13.04 -14.96 20.62
N LYS A 192 12.68 -14.83 21.90
CA LYS A 192 11.49 -15.49 22.49
C LYS A 192 10.19 -15.01 21.84
N ASP A 193 10.09 -13.74 21.51
CA ASP A 193 8.91 -13.18 20.84
C ASP A 193 8.80 -13.68 19.40
N LEU A 194 9.93 -13.88 18.72
CA LEU A 194 9.96 -14.35 17.33
C LEU A 194 9.67 -15.86 17.24
N VAL A 195 10.47 -16.68 17.92
CA VAL A 195 10.41 -18.14 17.77
C VAL A 195 9.62 -18.83 18.89
N GLY A 196 9.44 -18.19 20.05
CA GLY A 196 8.79 -18.76 21.22
C GLY A 196 9.78 -19.23 22.29
N TYR A 197 9.22 -19.74 23.39
CA TYR A 197 9.99 -20.13 24.56
C TYR A 197 9.29 -21.20 25.40
N ILE A 198 10.02 -21.85 26.29
CA ILE A 198 9.46 -22.74 27.27
C ILE A 198 8.90 -21.91 28.44
N ASP A 199 7.61 -22.05 28.68
CA ASP A 199 6.87 -21.31 29.71
C ASP A 199 6.97 -21.99 31.06
N ALA A 200 7.85 -21.47 31.92
CA ALA A 200 8.02 -21.98 33.28
C ALA A 200 6.74 -21.91 34.14
N VAL A 201 5.84 -20.99 33.82
CA VAL A 201 4.55 -20.89 34.54
C VAL A 201 3.60 -22.02 34.14
N LYS A 202 3.58 -22.38 32.86
CA LYS A 202 2.84 -23.57 32.38
C LYS A 202 3.40 -24.84 33.01
N VAL A 203 4.72 -24.99 33.07
CA VAL A 203 5.43 -26.11 33.69
C VAL A 203 5.02 -26.24 35.18
N ALA A 204 5.12 -25.15 35.92
CA ALA A 204 4.81 -25.17 37.36
C ALA A 204 3.31 -25.41 37.66
N LYS A 205 2.40 -24.79 36.89
CA LYS A 205 0.95 -24.92 37.11
C LYS A 205 0.38 -26.28 36.70
N LYS A 206 0.89 -26.84 35.58
CA LYS A 206 0.38 -28.12 35.04
C LYS A 206 1.21 -29.35 35.48
N GLY A 207 2.31 -29.18 36.21
CA GLY A 207 3.21 -30.26 36.59
C GLY A 207 3.87 -30.98 35.39
N ILE A 208 4.05 -30.27 34.28
CA ILE A 208 4.55 -30.82 33.02
C ILE A 208 6.09 -30.78 33.02
N GLU A 209 6.71 -31.77 32.46
CA GLU A 209 8.16 -31.79 32.27
C GLU A 209 8.61 -30.77 31.21
N MET A 210 9.71 -30.04 31.44
CA MET A 210 10.18 -28.95 30.56
C MET A 210 10.47 -29.38 29.13
N TYR A 211 10.75 -30.66 28.90
CA TYR A 211 11.02 -31.19 27.55
C TYR A 211 9.76 -31.60 26.78
N LYS A 212 8.58 -31.55 27.41
CA LYS A 212 7.33 -31.79 26.69
C LYS A 212 6.88 -30.53 25.96
N ILE A 213 6.27 -30.72 24.79
CA ILE A 213 5.77 -29.63 23.97
C ILE A 213 4.76 -28.74 24.67
N ASP A 214 3.98 -29.33 25.60
CA ASP A 214 2.97 -28.60 26.39
C ASP A 214 3.57 -27.44 27.20
N SER A 215 4.88 -27.48 27.47
CA SER A 215 5.62 -26.40 28.12
C SER A 215 5.93 -25.21 27.20
N TYR A 216 5.75 -25.34 25.90
CA TYR A 216 6.12 -24.32 24.93
C TYR A 216 5.03 -23.25 24.75
N SER A 217 5.46 -22.01 24.67
CA SER A 217 4.63 -20.85 24.26
C SER A 217 5.09 -20.38 22.88
N PRO A 218 4.21 -20.42 21.86
CA PRO A 218 4.57 -20.12 20.47
C PRO A 218 4.87 -18.63 20.28
N GLY A 219 5.96 -18.33 19.56
CA GLY A 219 6.30 -17.00 19.11
C GLY A 219 5.54 -16.59 17.84
N GLN A 220 5.82 -15.39 17.37
CA GLN A 220 5.11 -14.79 16.23
C GLN A 220 5.27 -15.60 14.93
N LEU A 221 6.40 -16.27 14.75
CA LEU A 221 6.65 -17.13 13.59
C LEU A 221 5.69 -18.34 13.55
N MET A 222 5.40 -18.95 14.72
CA MET A 222 4.43 -20.05 14.80
C MET A 222 2.99 -19.56 14.64
N GLN A 223 2.70 -18.31 14.98
CA GLN A 223 1.40 -17.69 14.71
C GLN A 223 1.21 -17.39 13.21
N ALA A 224 2.28 -17.37 12.42
CA ALA A 224 2.25 -17.23 10.97
C ALA A 224 2.14 -18.57 10.23
N LYS A 225 2.01 -19.70 10.95
CA LYS A 225 1.95 -21.03 10.36
C LYS A 225 0.89 -21.11 9.27
N HIS A 226 1.26 -21.73 8.15
CA HIS A 226 0.46 -21.82 6.93
C HIS A 226 0.12 -20.47 6.27
N GLY A 227 0.88 -19.42 6.56
CA GLY A 227 0.68 -18.09 6.01
C GLY A 227 1.97 -17.40 5.57
N ILE A 228 1.91 -16.09 5.44
CA ILE A 228 3.06 -15.23 5.17
C ILE A 228 3.55 -14.66 6.50
N PHE A 229 4.85 -14.80 6.76
CA PHE A 229 5.54 -14.11 7.84
C PHE A 229 6.38 -12.97 7.25
N CYS A 230 6.06 -11.75 7.62
CA CYS A 230 6.74 -10.55 7.13
C CYS A 230 7.44 -9.81 8.25
N ILE A 231 8.75 -9.64 8.14
CA ILE A 231 9.53 -8.76 9.02
C ILE A 231 9.81 -7.45 8.28
N ASP A 232 9.25 -6.37 8.79
CA ASP A 232 9.50 -5.02 8.29
C ASP A 232 10.73 -4.44 8.98
N GLU A 233 11.57 -3.73 8.23
CA GLU A 233 12.84 -3.15 8.69
C GLU A 233 13.82 -4.17 9.28
N LEU A 234 14.00 -5.32 8.61
CA LEU A 234 14.85 -6.42 9.06
C LEU A 234 16.25 -5.99 9.57
N PRO A 235 16.97 -5.01 8.96
CA PRO A 235 18.28 -4.54 9.42
C PRO A 235 18.31 -3.97 10.85
N VAL A 236 17.16 -3.59 11.41
CA VAL A 236 17.03 -3.08 12.78
C VAL A 236 17.26 -4.19 13.82
N LEU A 237 17.02 -5.46 13.45
CA LEU A 237 17.32 -6.59 14.32
C LEU A 237 18.83 -6.75 14.49
N ASP A 238 19.29 -6.90 15.73
CA ASP A 238 20.69 -7.25 15.96
C ASP A 238 21.07 -8.63 15.38
N PRO A 239 22.35 -8.86 15.06
CA PRO A 239 22.81 -10.09 14.41
C PRO A 239 22.39 -11.38 15.12
N ARG A 240 22.33 -11.39 16.45
CA ARG A 240 21.94 -12.58 17.23
C ARG A 240 20.48 -12.97 16.98
N LYS A 241 19.60 -11.97 16.85
CA LYS A 241 18.18 -12.19 16.52
C LYS A 241 18.02 -12.66 15.08
N GLN A 242 18.79 -12.09 14.17
CA GLN A 242 18.81 -12.53 12.76
C GLN A 242 19.24 -14.00 12.61
N VAL A 243 20.24 -14.47 13.38
CA VAL A 243 20.66 -15.87 13.37
C VAL A 243 19.54 -16.81 13.79
N SER A 244 18.66 -16.41 14.70
CA SER A 244 17.52 -17.25 15.12
C SER A 244 16.51 -17.52 13.99
N LEU A 245 16.45 -16.65 12.97
CA LEU A 245 15.60 -16.81 11.80
C LEU A 245 16.26 -17.69 10.72
N LEU A 246 17.58 -17.77 10.73
CA LEU A 246 18.35 -18.46 9.69
C LEU A 246 18.00 -19.96 9.60
N SER A 247 17.86 -20.63 10.75
CA SER A 247 17.50 -22.05 10.80
C SER A 247 16.13 -22.32 10.19
N VAL A 248 15.19 -21.41 10.40
CA VAL A 248 13.83 -21.50 9.81
C VAL A 248 13.87 -21.36 8.30
N LEU A 249 14.62 -20.39 7.79
CA LEU A 249 14.76 -20.15 6.34
C LEU A 249 15.57 -21.24 5.64
N GLN A 250 16.56 -21.83 6.33
CA GLN A 250 17.44 -22.83 5.77
C GLN A 250 16.82 -24.23 5.80
N GLU A 251 16.28 -24.62 6.95
CA GLU A 251 15.80 -25.97 7.22
C GLU A 251 14.28 -26.09 7.22
N GLY A 252 13.55 -24.95 7.14
CA GLY A 252 12.10 -24.90 7.28
C GLY A 252 11.61 -25.20 8.71
N ARG A 253 12.53 -25.29 9.66
CA ARG A 253 12.26 -25.70 11.04
C ARG A 253 13.20 -25.01 12.01
N PHE A 254 12.83 -25.00 13.29
CA PHE A 254 13.69 -24.54 14.37
C PHE A 254 13.52 -25.41 15.62
N THR A 255 14.53 -25.35 16.49
CA THR A 255 14.54 -26.05 17.78
C THR A 255 14.63 -25.03 18.91
N THR A 256 13.96 -25.29 20.02
CA THR A 256 14.03 -24.45 21.22
C THR A 256 15.17 -24.91 22.14
N GLY A 257 16.27 -24.14 22.12
CA GLY A 257 17.41 -24.40 23.02
C GLY A 257 17.99 -25.81 22.87
N SER A 258 18.21 -26.48 24.01
CA SER A 258 18.76 -27.85 24.06
C SER A 258 17.69 -28.95 23.97
N TYR A 259 16.44 -28.60 23.75
CA TYR A 259 15.35 -29.57 23.71
C TYR A 259 15.12 -30.11 22.30
N PRO A 260 14.81 -31.40 22.14
CA PRO A 260 14.65 -32.05 20.84
C PRO A 260 13.31 -31.75 20.17
N ILE A 261 12.73 -30.60 20.44
CA ILE A 261 11.43 -30.20 19.88
C ILE A 261 11.68 -29.47 18.56
N ILE A 262 11.16 -30.01 17.48
CA ILE A 262 11.29 -29.46 16.12
C ILE A 262 9.96 -28.86 15.68
N PHE A 263 9.98 -27.59 15.30
CA PHE A 263 8.82 -26.88 14.80
C PHE A 263 9.01 -26.55 13.31
N GLU A 264 7.99 -26.81 12.52
CA GLU A 264 7.91 -26.45 11.11
C GLU A 264 6.80 -25.40 10.89
N PRO A 265 7.13 -24.10 10.79
CA PRO A 265 6.11 -23.06 10.65
C PRO A 265 5.42 -23.10 9.29
N LYS A 266 6.02 -23.75 8.27
CA LYS A 266 5.47 -23.89 6.92
C LYS A 266 4.98 -22.55 6.34
N THR A 267 5.77 -21.50 6.52
CA THR A 267 5.48 -20.14 6.09
C THR A 267 6.19 -19.80 4.78
N SER A 268 5.69 -18.76 4.09
CA SER A 268 6.47 -18.00 3.11
C SER A 268 7.03 -16.76 3.81
N PHE A 269 8.33 -16.56 3.72
CA PHE A 269 9.02 -15.49 4.42
C PHE A 269 9.20 -14.27 3.52
N PHE A 270 8.81 -13.13 4.06
CA PHE A 270 9.05 -11.82 3.45
C PHE A 270 9.81 -10.95 4.44
N ALA A 271 10.75 -10.17 3.93
CA ALA A 271 11.42 -9.15 4.71
C ALA A 271 11.43 -7.83 3.95
N THR A 272 11.53 -6.73 4.67
CA THR A 272 11.76 -5.42 4.07
C THR A 272 12.98 -4.76 4.65
N ALA A 273 13.56 -3.82 3.91
CA ALA A 273 14.61 -2.95 4.37
C ALA A 273 14.51 -1.56 3.73
N ASN A 274 14.97 -0.57 4.48
CA ASN A 274 15.29 0.73 3.95
C ASN A 274 16.80 0.77 3.64
N PRO A 275 17.27 1.23 2.48
CA PRO A 275 18.70 1.31 2.16
C PRO A 275 19.54 2.08 3.21
N ILE A 276 18.97 3.09 3.84
CA ILE A 276 19.64 3.87 4.88
C ILE A 276 19.91 3.03 6.14
N ASP A 277 19.03 2.11 6.47
CA ASP A 277 19.20 1.29 7.66
C ASP A 277 20.43 0.37 7.54
N TYR A 278 20.89 0.08 6.32
CA TYR A 278 22.17 -0.61 6.10
C TYR A 278 23.40 0.19 6.54
N THR A 279 23.28 1.50 6.60
CA THR A 279 24.41 2.39 6.96
C THR A 279 24.40 2.79 8.43
N HIS A 280 23.23 2.89 9.04
CA HIS A 280 23.04 3.46 10.38
C HIS A 280 22.54 2.48 11.45
N SER A 281 21.63 1.56 11.10
CA SER A 281 20.96 0.70 12.09
C SER A 281 21.52 -0.73 12.19
N GLY A 282 22.35 -1.12 11.25
CA GLY A 282 22.92 -2.49 11.17
C GLY A 282 22.82 -3.07 9.77
N LYS A 283 23.53 -4.19 9.56
CA LYS A 283 23.50 -4.93 8.29
C LYS A 283 22.75 -6.23 8.48
N VAL A 284 22.02 -6.67 7.45
CA VAL A 284 21.56 -8.05 7.39
C VAL A 284 22.81 -8.93 7.34
N ILE A 285 22.88 -9.94 8.21
CA ILE A 285 24.01 -10.88 8.19
C ILE A 285 24.05 -11.60 6.85
N GLU A 286 25.24 -11.79 6.31
CA GLU A 286 25.46 -12.38 4.99
C GLU A 286 24.73 -13.73 4.80
N PRO A 287 24.75 -14.68 5.76
CA PRO A 287 24.01 -15.94 5.62
C PRO A 287 22.49 -15.77 5.51
N LEU A 288 21.90 -14.78 6.18
CA LEU A 288 20.47 -14.49 6.08
C LEU A 288 20.13 -13.80 4.75
N TYR A 289 20.99 -12.89 4.32
CA TYR A 289 20.87 -12.20 3.04
C TYR A 289 20.88 -13.20 1.86
N ASP A 290 21.80 -14.17 1.88
CA ASP A 290 21.88 -15.23 0.87
C ASP A 290 20.65 -16.17 0.86
N ARG A 291 20.00 -16.36 2.02
CA ARG A 291 18.80 -17.22 2.14
C ARG A 291 17.53 -16.55 1.65
N LEU A 292 17.48 -15.23 1.66
CA LEU A 292 16.41 -14.45 1.03
C LEU A 292 16.68 -14.41 -0.48
N LYS A 293 16.18 -15.41 -1.20
CA LYS A 293 16.61 -15.75 -2.57
C LYS A 293 16.27 -14.70 -3.62
N SER A 294 15.24 -13.87 -3.39
CA SER A 294 14.83 -12.83 -4.32
C SER A 294 14.90 -11.48 -3.66
N HIS A 295 15.81 -10.63 -4.14
CA HIS A 295 15.93 -9.24 -3.73
C HIS A 295 15.25 -8.36 -4.76
N ILE A 296 14.26 -7.60 -4.34
CA ILE A 296 13.44 -6.75 -5.22
C ILE A 296 13.52 -5.32 -4.74
N HIS A 297 14.04 -4.45 -5.60
CA HIS A 297 14.16 -3.03 -5.31
C HIS A 297 12.88 -2.30 -5.72
N THR A 298 12.26 -1.61 -4.76
CA THR A 298 11.14 -0.72 -5.02
C THR A 298 11.62 0.69 -5.31
N HIS A 299 10.76 1.53 -5.86
CA HIS A 299 11.08 2.92 -6.19
C HIS A 299 9.85 3.82 -5.98
N TYR A 300 10.02 5.13 -6.06
CA TYR A 300 8.91 6.08 -6.09
C TYR A 300 8.24 6.08 -7.47
N PRO A 301 6.98 6.56 -7.57
CA PRO A 301 6.31 6.72 -8.85
C PRO A 301 7.15 7.49 -9.86
N LYS A 302 7.28 6.94 -11.07
CA LYS A 302 8.12 7.51 -12.15
C LYS A 302 7.39 8.61 -12.93
N SER A 303 6.06 8.60 -12.91
CA SER A 303 5.22 9.59 -13.60
C SER A 303 4.33 10.36 -12.64
N ILE A 304 3.91 11.56 -13.07
CA ILE A 304 2.94 12.39 -12.34
C ILE A 304 1.59 11.67 -12.23
N GLU A 305 1.19 10.96 -13.29
CA GLU A 305 -0.06 10.20 -13.32
C GLU A 305 -0.09 9.11 -12.24
N ASN A 306 0.98 8.33 -12.12
CA ASN A 306 1.06 7.30 -11.09
C ASN A 306 1.03 7.89 -9.69
N GLU A 307 1.69 9.05 -9.48
CA GLU A 307 1.61 9.79 -8.21
C GLU A 307 0.17 10.21 -7.91
N MET A 308 -0.54 10.80 -8.88
CA MET A 308 -1.95 11.20 -8.73
C MET A 308 -2.84 10.01 -8.37
N LEU A 309 -2.68 8.87 -9.05
CA LEU A 309 -3.47 7.66 -8.78
C LEU A 309 -3.25 7.13 -7.37
N ILE A 310 -1.99 7.12 -6.91
CA ILE A 310 -1.65 6.67 -5.54
C ILE A 310 -2.23 7.63 -4.50
N ILE A 311 -2.12 8.94 -4.72
CA ILE A 311 -2.68 9.94 -3.81
C ILE A 311 -4.20 9.77 -3.71
N LEU A 312 -4.91 9.63 -4.83
CA LEU A 312 -6.36 9.40 -4.84
C LEU A 312 -6.77 8.11 -4.13
N GLN A 313 -5.97 7.05 -4.30
CA GLN A 313 -6.27 5.76 -3.70
C GLN A 313 -6.13 5.75 -2.18
N GLU A 314 -5.14 6.46 -1.66
CA GLU A 314 -4.75 6.38 -0.25
C GLU A 314 -5.29 7.52 0.62
N ALA A 315 -5.61 8.68 0.01
CA ALA A 315 -6.11 9.83 0.76
C ALA A 315 -7.55 9.63 1.22
N ASN A 316 -7.82 10.01 2.46
CA ASN A 316 -9.17 9.99 3.01
C ASN A 316 -9.90 11.31 2.68
N ILE A 317 -10.49 11.38 1.48
CA ILE A 317 -11.10 12.57 0.89
C ILE A 317 -12.61 12.43 0.65
N SER A 318 -13.30 11.64 1.46
CA SER A 318 -14.73 11.40 1.30
C SER A 318 -15.54 12.71 1.30
N LYS A 319 -16.48 12.84 0.35
CA LYS A 319 -17.38 14.00 0.17
C LYS A 319 -16.66 15.31 -0.22
N SER A 320 -15.60 15.24 -0.98
CA SER A 320 -14.93 16.38 -1.60
C SER A 320 -14.94 16.26 -3.12
N PHE A 321 -14.67 17.38 -3.80
CA PHE A 321 -14.45 17.37 -5.23
C PHE A 321 -13.03 17.82 -5.55
N ILE A 322 -12.29 16.97 -6.27
CA ILE A 322 -10.89 17.20 -6.62
C ILE A 322 -10.78 17.50 -8.11
N ILE A 323 -10.26 18.68 -8.42
CA ILE A 323 -10.07 19.14 -9.79
C ILE A 323 -8.67 18.74 -10.26
N PHE A 324 -8.57 18.20 -11.48
CA PHE A 324 -7.36 17.68 -12.07
C PHE A 324 -6.13 18.60 -11.92
N PRO A 325 -6.15 19.89 -12.26
CA PRO A 325 -4.98 20.77 -12.09
C PRO A 325 -4.45 20.86 -10.66
N ILE A 326 -5.35 20.82 -9.66
CA ILE A 326 -4.93 20.88 -8.24
C ILE A 326 -4.17 19.61 -7.85
N LEU A 327 -4.70 18.46 -8.22
CA LEU A 327 -4.03 17.18 -7.98
C LEU A 327 -2.71 17.07 -8.75
N LYS A 328 -2.68 17.55 -10.00
CA LYS A 328 -1.48 17.61 -10.82
C LYS A 328 -0.42 18.52 -10.19
N THR A 329 -0.81 19.71 -9.70
CA THR A 329 0.11 20.62 -9.01
C THR A 329 0.71 19.96 -7.77
N LEU A 330 -0.10 19.33 -6.93
CA LEU A 330 0.38 18.60 -5.74
C LEU A 330 1.38 17.51 -6.12
N SER A 331 1.07 16.72 -7.14
CA SER A 331 1.95 15.65 -7.62
C SER A 331 3.26 16.19 -8.20
N THR A 332 3.21 17.34 -8.88
CA THR A 332 4.39 18.03 -9.42
C THR A 332 5.30 18.55 -8.31
N ILE A 333 4.74 19.11 -7.24
CA ILE A 333 5.50 19.55 -6.05
C ILE A 333 6.33 18.38 -5.49
N ILE A 334 5.72 17.20 -5.32
CA ILE A 334 6.39 16.02 -4.79
C ILE A 334 7.50 15.53 -5.72
N GLN A 335 7.23 15.49 -7.02
CA GLN A 335 8.24 15.08 -7.99
C GLN A 335 9.43 16.06 -8.08
N LYS A 336 9.17 17.38 -7.96
CA LYS A 336 10.24 18.38 -7.87
C LYS A 336 11.04 18.21 -6.57
N ALA A 337 10.37 17.97 -5.44
CA ALA A 337 11.05 17.69 -4.17
C ALA A 337 11.99 16.48 -4.26
N ARG A 338 11.61 15.41 -4.98
CA ARG A 338 12.48 14.25 -5.25
C ARG A 338 13.65 14.53 -6.18
N LYS A 339 13.59 15.60 -6.96
CA LYS A 339 14.65 16.02 -7.89
C LYS A 339 15.50 17.16 -7.34
N SER A 340 15.07 17.80 -6.26
CA SER A 340 15.78 18.91 -5.64
C SER A 340 17.12 18.48 -5.06
N HIS A 341 18.17 19.26 -5.34
CA HIS A 341 19.50 19.04 -4.79
C HIS A 341 19.63 19.50 -3.32
N GLU A 342 18.69 20.30 -2.84
CA GLU A 342 18.66 20.79 -1.46
C GLU A 342 18.09 19.77 -0.48
N ILE A 343 17.28 18.81 -1.01
CA ILE A 343 16.63 17.76 -0.21
C ILE A 343 17.49 16.50 -0.21
N ASN A 344 17.66 15.91 0.95
CA ASN A 344 18.40 14.65 1.10
C ASN A 344 17.66 13.48 0.44
N GLN A 345 18.10 13.12 -0.76
CA GLN A 345 17.50 12.05 -1.54
C GLN A 345 17.80 10.64 -0.99
N GLU A 346 18.80 10.46 -0.15
CA GLU A 346 19.05 9.18 0.52
C GLU A 346 17.91 8.84 1.48
N ARG A 347 17.40 9.82 2.22
CA ARG A 347 16.20 9.67 3.06
C ARG A 347 14.91 9.57 2.25
N GLY A 348 14.91 10.17 1.07
CA GLY A 348 13.80 10.17 0.13
C GLY A 348 12.64 11.09 0.53
N VAL A 349 11.77 11.34 -0.44
CA VAL A 349 10.53 12.12 -0.28
C VAL A 349 9.35 11.18 -0.43
N SER A 350 8.75 10.81 0.68
CA SER A 350 7.67 9.82 0.75
C SER A 350 6.42 10.27 -0.01
N VAL A 351 5.74 9.35 -0.67
CA VAL A 351 4.40 9.56 -1.25
C VAL A 351 3.38 10.03 -0.20
N ARG A 352 3.60 9.72 1.08
CA ARG A 352 2.74 10.19 2.19
C ARG A 352 2.61 11.70 2.26
N ILE A 353 3.60 12.46 1.78
CA ILE A 353 3.51 13.93 1.69
C ILE A 353 2.36 14.33 0.77
N GLY A 354 2.18 13.66 -0.36
CA GLY A 354 1.07 13.90 -1.28
C GLY A 354 -0.28 13.46 -0.72
N ILE A 355 -0.32 12.30 -0.07
CA ILE A 355 -1.54 11.77 0.54
C ILE A 355 -2.06 12.73 1.61
N HIS A 356 -1.23 13.04 2.59
CA HIS A 356 -1.59 14.00 3.66
C HIS A 356 -1.75 15.42 3.13
N GLY A 357 -1.02 15.78 2.07
CA GLY A 357 -1.16 17.06 1.38
C GLY A 357 -2.56 17.24 0.80
N LEU A 358 -3.09 16.21 0.10
CA LEU A 358 -4.45 16.26 -0.43
C LEU A 358 -5.50 16.35 0.69
N GLU A 359 -5.32 15.59 1.78
CA GLU A 359 -6.20 15.67 2.96
C GLU A 359 -6.19 17.06 3.59
N LEU A 360 -5.01 17.70 3.70
CA LEU A 360 -4.90 19.08 4.19
C LEU A 360 -5.56 20.09 3.27
N LEU A 361 -5.40 19.96 1.96
CA LEU A 361 -6.05 20.84 0.98
C LEU A 361 -7.58 20.76 1.09
N VAL A 362 -8.12 19.54 1.23
CA VAL A 362 -9.55 19.34 1.47
C VAL A 362 -9.98 19.99 2.78
N GLY A 363 -9.24 19.74 3.87
CA GLY A 363 -9.50 20.34 5.18
C GLY A 363 -9.41 21.88 5.17
N GLU A 364 -8.46 22.46 4.43
CA GLU A 364 -8.33 23.91 4.29
C GLU A 364 -9.52 24.49 3.51
N SER A 365 -9.93 23.86 2.41
CA SER A 365 -11.13 24.27 1.66
C SER A 365 -12.41 24.15 2.49
N GLU A 366 -12.49 23.11 3.33
CA GLU A 366 -13.60 22.90 4.27
C GLU A 366 -13.66 24.04 5.31
N ARG A 367 -12.53 24.32 5.96
CA ARG A 367 -12.39 25.37 6.97
C ARG A 367 -12.69 26.78 6.43
N THR A 368 -12.21 27.08 5.24
CA THR A 368 -12.29 28.44 4.67
C THR A 368 -13.61 28.72 4.00
N ARG A 369 -14.25 27.73 3.36
CA ARG A 369 -15.42 27.91 2.49
C ARG A 369 -16.58 26.95 2.77
N ALA A 370 -16.30 25.62 2.75
CA ALA A 370 -17.36 24.65 2.65
C ALA A 370 -18.29 24.63 3.87
N LEU A 371 -17.77 24.72 5.08
CA LEU A 371 -18.57 24.74 6.31
C LEU A 371 -19.46 25.97 6.40
N SER A 372 -18.95 27.16 6.07
CA SER A 372 -19.71 28.42 6.19
C SER A 372 -20.80 28.52 5.13
N HIS A 373 -20.60 27.94 3.97
CA HIS A 373 -21.52 28.07 2.82
C HIS A 373 -22.30 26.78 2.52
N LYS A 374 -22.07 25.71 3.28
CA LYS A 374 -22.74 24.40 3.10
C LYS A 374 -22.57 23.83 1.67
N ILE A 375 -21.36 23.97 1.12
CA ILE A 375 -20.97 23.42 -0.18
C ILE A 375 -19.99 22.27 0.01
N LEU A 376 -19.71 21.52 -1.06
CA LEU A 376 -18.64 20.51 -1.03
C LEU A 376 -17.27 21.19 -0.93
N PRO A 377 -16.33 20.62 -0.16
CA PRO A 377 -14.95 21.05 -0.15
C PRO A 377 -14.31 20.88 -1.54
N VAL A 378 -13.79 21.94 -2.09
CA VAL A 378 -13.06 21.96 -3.37
C VAL A 378 -11.77 22.74 -3.18
N PRO A 379 -10.62 22.08 -3.16
CA PRO A 379 -9.32 22.75 -3.04
C PRO A 379 -9.05 23.68 -4.22
N ARG A 380 -8.38 24.81 -3.95
CA ARG A 380 -7.94 25.82 -4.92
C ARG A 380 -6.44 26.08 -4.82
N LEU A 381 -5.87 26.82 -5.77
CA LEU A 381 -4.46 27.23 -5.70
C LEU A 381 -4.15 28.04 -4.44
N SER A 382 -5.08 28.93 -4.06
CA SER A 382 -4.97 29.75 -2.85
C SER A 382 -4.85 28.92 -1.55
N ASP A 383 -5.26 27.65 -1.56
CA ASP A 383 -5.16 26.74 -0.41
C ASP A 383 -3.77 26.07 -0.31
N MET A 384 -2.96 26.07 -1.39
CA MET A 384 -1.69 25.34 -1.47
C MET A 384 -0.67 25.68 -0.37
N HIS A 385 -0.74 26.89 0.21
CA HIS A 385 0.19 27.28 1.28
C HIS A 385 0.07 26.44 2.56
N CYS A 386 -1.08 25.75 2.79
CA CYS A 386 -1.22 24.85 3.92
C CYS A 386 -0.32 23.60 3.82
N LEU A 387 0.18 23.28 2.64
CA LEU A 387 1.04 22.11 2.39
C LEU A 387 2.37 22.15 3.15
N VAL A 388 2.81 23.30 3.62
CA VAL A 388 4.01 23.44 4.44
C VAL A 388 3.95 22.56 5.70
N GLN A 389 2.75 22.29 6.22
CA GLN A 389 2.57 21.42 7.38
C GLN A 389 2.98 19.95 7.14
N VAL A 390 3.07 19.51 5.88
CA VAL A 390 3.50 18.15 5.51
C VAL A 390 4.91 18.10 4.93
N ALA A 391 5.69 19.16 5.01
CA ALA A 391 7.08 19.23 4.56
C ALA A 391 8.01 18.37 5.45
N LYS A 392 7.82 17.04 5.38
CA LYS A 392 8.59 16.05 6.16
C LYS A 392 9.69 15.43 5.30
N PHE A 393 10.77 16.17 5.12
CA PHE A 393 12.00 15.73 4.45
C PHE A 393 13.19 16.34 5.18
N GLU A 394 14.37 15.82 4.92
CA GLU A 394 15.64 16.34 5.48
C GLU A 394 16.39 17.11 4.39
N LEU A 395 17.14 18.13 4.80
CA LEU A 395 18.00 18.89 3.89
C LEU A 395 19.40 18.26 3.82
N VAL A 396 20.11 18.54 2.73
CA VAL A 396 21.51 18.09 2.53
C VAL A 396 22.48 18.90 3.38
N GLU A 397 22.21 20.19 3.57
CA GLU A 397 23.06 21.11 4.30
C GLU A 397 22.90 21.00 5.82
N ARG A 398 23.93 21.47 6.55
CA ARG A 398 23.98 21.42 8.02
C ARG A 398 22.89 22.24 8.72
N ASP A 399 22.30 23.22 8.02
CA ASP A 399 21.23 24.08 8.53
C ASP A 399 19.83 23.50 8.26
N ASP A 400 19.65 22.24 8.58
CA ASP A 400 18.36 21.54 8.46
C ASP A 400 17.40 22.00 9.58
N THR A 401 16.94 23.25 9.47
CA THR A 401 15.96 23.86 10.36
C THR A 401 14.54 23.74 9.77
N ILE A 402 13.53 23.86 10.63
CA ILE A 402 12.13 23.88 10.19
C ILE A 402 11.90 25.05 9.22
N GLU A 403 12.42 26.24 9.54
CA GLU A 403 12.26 27.44 8.71
C GLU A 403 12.87 27.26 7.31
N ASN A 404 14.04 26.64 7.20
CA ASN A 404 14.67 26.38 5.91
C ASN A 404 13.89 25.32 5.10
N ARG A 405 13.39 24.26 5.74
CA ARG A 405 12.51 23.28 5.08
C ARG A 405 11.24 23.92 4.56
N GLU A 406 10.59 24.76 5.37
CA GLU A 406 9.39 25.49 4.99
C GLU A 406 9.66 26.42 3.80
N LYS A 407 10.76 27.17 3.83
CA LYS A 407 11.16 28.07 2.74
C LYS A 407 11.36 27.29 1.42
N ILE A 408 12.17 26.25 1.43
CA ILE A 408 12.43 25.43 0.25
C ILE A 408 11.12 24.82 -0.28
N PHE A 409 10.23 24.39 0.63
CA PHE A 409 8.96 23.83 0.21
C PHE A 409 8.02 24.87 -0.37
N HIS A 410 8.01 26.10 0.13
CA HIS A 410 7.30 27.23 -0.48
C HIS A 410 7.81 27.53 -1.89
N ASP A 411 9.13 27.56 -2.08
CA ASP A 411 9.71 27.78 -3.39
C ASP A 411 9.30 26.67 -4.39
N LEU A 412 9.27 25.41 -3.96
CA LEU A 412 8.78 24.28 -4.77
C LEU A 412 7.29 24.38 -5.09
N ILE A 413 6.47 24.86 -4.14
CA ILE A 413 5.03 25.11 -4.38
C ILE A 413 4.87 26.19 -5.45
N ASP A 414 5.53 27.33 -5.29
CA ASP A 414 5.44 28.46 -6.23
C ASP A 414 5.93 28.07 -7.65
N GLU A 415 7.03 27.36 -7.75
CA GLU A 415 7.53 26.84 -9.02
C GLU A 415 6.57 25.86 -9.69
N SER A 416 5.90 25.01 -8.91
CA SER A 416 4.96 24.04 -9.45
C SER A 416 3.65 24.70 -9.88
N ILE A 417 3.16 25.68 -9.12
CA ILE A 417 2.02 26.50 -9.52
C ILE A 417 2.34 27.23 -10.83
N HIS A 418 3.52 27.84 -10.92
CA HIS A 418 3.96 28.53 -12.12
C HIS A 418 3.96 27.60 -13.36
N GLU A 419 4.56 26.43 -13.25
CA GLU A 419 4.61 25.45 -14.33
C GLU A 419 3.21 25.05 -14.81
N ILE A 420 2.36 24.64 -13.87
CA ILE A 420 1.01 24.17 -14.21
C ILE A 420 0.13 25.29 -14.75
N CYS A 421 0.20 26.50 -14.18
CA CYS A 421 -0.58 27.62 -14.68
C CYS A 421 -0.20 28.02 -16.12
N LEU A 422 1.08 27.94 -16.49
CA LEU A 422 1.51 28.22 -17.85
C LEU A 422 1.04 27.16 -18.86
N GLU A 423 0.84 25.91 -18.47
CA GLU A 423 0.28 24.88 -19.35
C GLU A 423 -1.13 25.22 -19.86
N TYR A 424 -1.91 25.99 -19.09
CA TYR A 424 -3.25 26.43 -19.48
C TYR A 424 -3.26 27.70 -20.34
N LEU A 425 -2.08 28.33 -20.56
CA LEU A 425 -1.93 29.49 -21.41
C LEU A 425 -1.15 29.10 -22.68
N ASN A 426 -1.82 28.96 -23.79
CA ASN A 426 -1.22 28.61 -25.09
C ASN A 426 -0.89 29.87 -25.92
N ASP A 427 0.15 29.80 -26.77
CA ASP A 427 0.53 30.86 -27.73
C ASP A 427 -0.59 31.26 -28.71
N LYS A 428 -1.57 30.37 -28.93
CA LYS A 428 -2.74 30.63 -29.76
C LYS A 428 -3.69 31.71 -29.23
N ASP A 429 -3.57 32.03 -27.95
CA ASP A 429 -4.44 33.00 -27.25
C ASP A 429 -3.84 34.42 -27.20
N ALA A 430 -2.76 34.71 -27.97
CA ALA A 430 -2.01 35.98 -27.89
C ALA A 430 -2.88 37.23 -28.06
N THR A 431 -3.85 37.20 -28.97
CA THR A 431 -4.76 38.33 -29.18
C THR A 431 -5.74 38.51 -28.02
N LEU A 432 -6.18 37.42 -27.46
CA LEU A 432 -7.05 37.41 -26.27
C LEU A 432 -6.27 37.88 -25.04
N LEU A 433 -5.02 37.46 -24.88
CA LEU A 433 -4.14 37.89 -23.81
C LEU A 433 -3.90 39.40 -23.80
N GLU A 434 -3.67 40.02 -24.98
CA GLU A 434 -3.52 41.45 -25.09
C GLU A 434 -4.83 42.19 -24.78
N SER A 435 -5.97 41.65 -25.19
CA SER A 435 -7.31 42.18 -24.83
C SER A 435 -7.56 42.12 -23.32
N ILE A 436 -7.12 41.07 -22.65
CA ILE A 436 -7.20 40.93 -21.19
C ILE A 436 -6.31 41.99 -20.52
N LYS A 437 -5.09 42.23 -21.01
CA LYS A 437 -4.24 43.29 -20.48
C LYS A 437 -4.89 44.67 -20.53
N GLN A 438 -5.55 45.01 -21.64
CA GLN A 438 -6.29 46.26 -21.79
C GLN A 438 -7.48 46.32 -20.82
N GLU A 439 -8.14 45.19 -20.58
CA GLU A 439 -9.32 45.10 -19.69
C GLU A 439 -8.95 45.36 -18.21
N PHE A 440 -7.71 45.07 -17.80
CA PHE A 440 -7.19 45.33 -16.46
C PHE A 440 -6.68 46.75 -16.26
N GLN A 441 -6.67 47.61 -17.29
CA GLN A 441 -6.28 49.00 -17.13
C GLN A 441 -7.25 49.74 -16.21
N GLY A 442 -6.78 50.16 -15.04
CA GLY A 442 -7.60 50.85 -14.03
C GLY A 442 -8.61 49.99 -13.28
N LYS A 443 -8.54 48.66 -13.44
CA LYS A 443 -9.39 47.71 -12.70
C LYS A 443 -8.50 46.71 -11.93
N THR A 444 -9.07 46.18 -10.85
CA THR A 444 -8.44 45.14 -10.01
C THR A 444 -9.34 43.92 -9.90
N PHE A 445 -8.75 42.72 -9.87
CA PHE A 445 -9.45 41.49 -9.60
C PHE A 445 -9.00 40.94 -8.24
N GLN A 446 -9.93 40.73 -7.31
CA GLN A 446 -9.63 40.27 -5.97
C GLN A 446 -9.72 38.74 -5.89
N VAL A 447 -8.73 38.11 -5.27
CA VAL A 447 -8.70 36.67 -5.00
C VAL A 447 -8.63 36.42 -3.50
N SER A 448 -9.48 35.54 -2.99
CA SER A 448 -9.48 35.16 -1.59
C SER A 448 -9.95 33.73 -1.42
N GLN A 449 -9.33 32.99 -0.52
CA GLN A 449 -9.77 31.65 -0.12
C GLN A 449 -11.24 31.59 0.33
N LYS A 450 -11.79 32.69 0.84
CA LYS A 450 -13.17 32.78 1.33
C LYS A 450 -14.19 33.09 0.24
N MET A 451 -13.77 33.47 -0.97
CA MET A 451 -14.70 33.79 -2.06
C MET A 451 -15.33 32.52 -2.64
N ILE A 452 -16.61 32.57 -2.90
CA ILE A 452 -17.39 31.51 -3.52
C ILE A 452 -17.99 31.96 -4.86
N TRP A 453 -18.30 31.00 -5.71
CA TRP A 453 -18.84 31.24 -7.03
C TRP A 453 -20.25 31.87 -7.00
N LYS A 454 -21.20 31.26 -6.31
CA LYS A 454 -22.64 31.58 -6.46
C LYS A 454 -23.26 32.52 -5.45
N ASN A 455 -22.76 32.71 -4.26
CA ASN A 455 -23.50 33.39 -3.21
C ASN A 455 -22.65 34.43 -2.51
N GLY A 456 -22.64 35.62 -3.00
CA GLY A 456 -22.06 36.75 -2.30
C GLY A 456 -21.73 37.92 -3.23
N GLN A 457 -21.68 39.11 -2.68
CA GLN A 457 -21.33 40.31 -3.42
C GLN A 457 -19.89 40.32 -3.95
N THR A 458 -19.03 39.42 -3.47
CA THR A 458 -17.62 39.35 -3.77
C THR A 458 -17.21 38.02 -4.41
N SER A 459 -18.14 37.30 -5.05
CA SER A 459 -17.83 36.05 -5.75
C SER A 459 -16.98 36.31 -7.00
N TYR A 460 -16.18 35.32 -7.42
CA TYR A 460 -15.43 35.41 -8.67
C TYR A 460 -16.33 35.58 -9.88
N GLU A 461 -17.53 35.02 -9.86
CA GLU A 461 -18.54 35.20 -10.90
C GLU A 461 -18.91 36.68 -11.09
N ASN A 462 -19.23 37.40 -10.01
CA ASN A 462 -19.59 38.83 -10.09
C ASN A 462 -18.42 39.67 -10.60
N GLN A 463 -17.19 39.32 -10.25
CA GLN A 463 -16.00 40.00 -10.77
C GLN A 463 -15.81 39.71 -12.25
N LEU A 464 -15.93 38.44 -12.68
CA LEU A 464 -15.77 38.00 -14.07
C LEU A 464 -16.75 38.74 -15.03
N GLU A 465 -17.93 39.15 -14.58
CA GLU A 465 -18.84 39.95 -15.39
C GLU A 465 -18.24 41.29 -15.81
N ASN A 466 -17.31 41.83 -15.04
CA ASN A 466 -16.58 43.07 -15.38
C ASN A 466 -15.34 42.83 -16.25
N PHE A 467 -14.96 41.55 -16.50
CA PHE A 467 -13.77 41.10 -17.24
C PHE A 467 -14.17 40.09 -18.32
N LYS A 468 -14.81 40.59 -19.38
CA LYS A 468 -15.41 39.74 -20.43
C LYS A 468 -14.40 38.84 -21.14
N ASN A 469 -13.20 39.35 -21.42
CA ASN A 469 -12.16 38.59 -22.11
C ASN A 469 -11.55 37.54 -21.19
N LEU A 470 -11.34 37.87 -19.90
CA LEU A 470 -10.94 36.91 -18.89
C LEU A 470 -12.00 35.80 -18.72
N LYS A 471 -13.27 36.17 -18.63
CA LYS A 471 -14.39 35.22 -18.55
C LYS A 471 -14.39 34.29 -19.76
N HIS A 472 -14.23 34.84 -20.96
CA HIS A 472 -14.15 34.04 -22.18
C HIS A 472 -12.99 33.03 -22.15
N LEU A 473 -11.80 33.44 -21.70
CA LEU A 473 -10.65 32.52 -21.55
C LEU A 473 -10.95 31.41 -20.53
N VAL A 474 -11.57 31.72 -19.39
CA VAL A 474 -11.98 30.73 -18.39
C VAL A 474 -12.92 29.70 -19.01
N GLU A 475 -13.95 30.14 -19.74
CA GLU A 475 -14.93 29.22 -20.36
C GLU A 475 -14.28 28.34 -21.44
N LEU A 476 -13.32 28.84 -22.23
CA LEU A 476 -12.58 28.06 -23.22
C LEU A 476 -11.76 26.91 -22.58
N LYS A 477 -11.27 27.11 -21.34
CA LYS A 477 -10.44 26.09 -20.67
C LYS A 477 -11.26 25.05 -19.88
N ILE A 478 -12.55 25.26 -19.70
CA ILE A 478 -13.43 24.28 -19.02
C ILE A 478 -13.42 22.94 -19.77
N GLU A 479 -13.58 22.97 -21.10
CA GLU A 479 -13.60 21.74 -21.92
C GLU A 479 -12.29 20.95 -21.81
N GLN A 480 -11.14 21.67 -21.75
CA GLN A 480 -9.84 21.04 -21.56
C GLN A 480 -9.81 20.28 -20.23
N ILE A 481 -10.22 20.90 -19.12
CA ILE A 481 -10.24 20.25 -17.80
C ILE A 481 -11.21 19.07 -17.75
N HIS A 482 -12.38 19.18 -18.36
CA HIS A 482 -13.30 18.06 -18.46
C HIS A 482 -12.68 16.85 -19.16
N SER A 483 -11.94 17.10 -20.24
CA SER A 483 -11.21 16.04 -20.95
C SER A 483 -10.11 15.41 -20.10
N GLU A 484 -9.32 16.22 -19.39
CA GLU A 484 -8.26 15.76 -18.49
C GLU A 484 -8.83 14.98 -17.30
N GLN A 485 -9.90 15.49 -16.70
CA GLN A 485 -10.62 14.83 -15.59
C GLN A 485 -11.17 13.47 -16.01
N LYS A 486 -11.81 13.41 -17.18
CA LYS A 486 -12.31 12.14 -17.74
C LYS A 486 -11.18 11.15 -18.00
N SER A 487 -10.08 11.59 -18.58
CA SER A 487 -8.89 10.75 -18.80
C SER A 487 -8.35 10.20 -17.48
N LEU A 488 -8.33 11.01 -16.41
CA LEU A 488 -7.89 10.55 -15.10
C LEU A 488 -8.86 9.50 -14.52
N ILE A 489 -10.17 9.72 -14.64
CA ILE A 489 -11.19 8.74 -14.21
C ILE A 489 -10.99 7.40 -14.94
N GLU A 490 -10.77 7.42 -16.25
CA GLU A 490 -10.50 6.19 -17.01
C GLU A 490 -9.25 5.44 -16.50
N LYS A 491 -8.21 6.17 -16.07
CA LYS A 491 -6.99 5.59 -15.49
C LYS A 491 -7.19 4.99 -14.09
N THR A 492 -8.23 5.35 -13.35
CA THR A 492 -8.54 4.74 -12.04
C THR A 492 -9.12 3.34 -12.15
N ILE A 493 -9.77 3.01 -13.27
CA ILE A 493 -10.54 1.78 -13.46
C ILE A 493 -9.69 0.51 -13.30
N PRO A 494 -8.51 0.38 -13.93
CA PRO A 494 -7.68 -0.82 -13.82
C PRO A 494 -7.23 -1.15 -12.38
N TYR A 495 -7.14 -0.12 -11.53
CA TYR A 495 -6.67 -0.24 -10.15
C TYR A 495 -7.81 -0.32 -9.13
N HIS A 496 -9.08 -0.23 -9.58
CA HIS A 496 -10.26 -0.18 -8.72
C HIS A 496 -10.24 0.98 -7.70
N ILE A 497 -9.69 2.14 -8.11
CA ILE A 497 -9.64 3.34 -7.29
C ILE A 497 -11.01 4.02 -7.32
N ASP A 498 -11.50 4.45 -6.15
CA ASP A 498 -12.73 5.22 -6.05
C ASP A 498 -12.55 6.61 -6.71
N SER A 499 -13.28 6.85 -7.78
CA SER A 499 -13.25 8.09 -8.54
C SER A 499 -14.42 9.03 -8.24
N THR A 500 -15.21 8.77 -7.21
CA THR A 500 -16.39 9.58 -6.88
C THR A 500 -16.03 11.04 -6.61
N SER A 501 -14.89 11.32 -6.00
CA SER A 501 -14.36 12.67 -5.79
C SER A 501 -13.93 13.40 -7.07
N LEU A 502 -13.82 12.70 -8.18
CA LEU A 502 -13.47 13.25 -9.50
C LEU A 502 -14.72 13.57 -10.35
N ILE A 503 -15.91 13.13 -9.95
CA ILE A 503 -17.14 13.31 -10.73
C ILE A 503 -17.72 14.70 -10.46
N ILE A 504 -17.72 15.53 -11.51
CA ILE A 504 -18.24 16.89 -11.46
C ILE A 504 -19.78 16.86 -11.40
N ASN A 505 -20.34 17.47 -10.37
CA ASN A 505 -21.77 17.75 -10.25
C ASN A 505 -22.04 19.25 -10.45
N GLU A 506 -23.30 19.68 -10.41
CA GLU A 506 -23.66 21.10 -10.59
C GLU A 506 -22.93 22.06 -9.62
N THR A 507 -22.69 21.62 -8.39
CA THR A 507 -21.94 22.42 -7.40
C THR A 507 -20.44 22.44 -7.75
N GLY A 508 -19.90 21.33 -8.25
CA GLY A 508 -18.52 21.21 -8.71
C GLY A 508 -18.24 22.12 -9.91
N GLU A 509 -19.20 22.26 -10.84
CA GLU A 509 -19.11 23.17 -11.99
C GLU A 509 -18.91 24.63 -11.57
N SER A 510 -19.60 25.06 -10.52
CA SER A 510 -19.47 26.43 -10.03
C SER A 510 -18.10 26.70 -9.39
N GLU A 511 -17.56 25.72 -8.67
CA GLU A 511 -16.22 25.81 -8.07
C GLU A 511 -15.09 25.62 -9.11
N LEU A 512 -15.31 24.83 -10.16
CA LEU A 512 -14.39 24.67 -11.28
C LEU A 512 -14.00 26.01 -11.91
N ARG A 513 -14.99 26.89 -12.15
CA ARG A 513 -14.74 28.24 -12.68
C ARG A 513 -13.87 29.08 -11.74
N SER A 514 -14.08 28.95 -10.43
CA SER A 514 -13.26 29.65 -9.44
C SER A 514 -11.81 29.16 -9.46
N VAL A 515 -11.59 27.86 -9.53
CA VAL A 515 -10.23 27.26 -9.62
C VAL A 515 -9.55 27.68 -10.91
N LEU A 516 -10.25 27.60 -12.05
CA LEU A 516 -9.73 28.05 -13.34
C LEU A 516 -9.36 29.52 -13.34
N THR A 517 -10.20 30.37 -12.72
CA THR A 517 -9.91 31.80 -12.60
C THR A 517 -8.59 32.03 -11.85
N GLU A 518 -8.34 31.33 -10.73
CA GLU A 518 -7.07 31.45 -10.02
C GLU A 518 -5.90 30.96 -10.86
N ILE A 519 -6.04 29.83 -11.58
CA ILE A 519 -5.00 29.25 -12.46
C ILE A 519 -4.64 30.24 -13.57
N ILE A 520 -5.64 30.83 -14.23
CA ILE A 520 -5.42 31.76 -15.34
C ILE A 520 -4.79 33.05 -14.84
N LEU A 521 -5.27 33.62 -13.73
CA LEU A 521 -4.70 34.84 -13.15
C LEU A 521 -3.23 34.67 -12.75
N GLU A 522 -2.89 33.55 -12.09
CA GLU A 522 -1.49 33.24 -11.79
C GLU A 522 -0.67 33.02 -13.04
N GLY A 523 -1.18 32.31 -14.05
CA GLY A 523 -0.50 32.15 -15.31
C GLY A 523 -0.24 33.48 -16.03
N LEU A 524 -1.21 34.41 -16.06
CA LEU A 524 -1.04 35.75 -16.64
C LEU A 524 -0.01 36.61 -15.89
N ARG A 525 0.24 36.32 -14.62
CA ARG A 525 1.30 36.95 -13.82
C ARG A 525 2.71 36.49 -14.26
N TRP A 526 2.83 35.24 -14.69
CA TRP A 526 4.13 34.61 -14.99
C TRP A 526 4.47 34.54 -16.47
N ILE A 527 3.51 34.75 -17.36
CA ILE A 527 3.76 34.81 -18.81
C ILE A 527 4.74 35.93 -19.18
N ASN A 528 5.50 35.75 -20.23
CA ASN A 528 6.44 36.76 -20.73
C ASN A 528 6.03 37.27 -22.13
N PRO A 529 5.72 38.57 -22.32
CA PRO A 529 5.76 39.64 -21.32
C PRO A 529 4.62 39.49 -20.27
N LYS A 530 4.88 39.98 -19.06
CA LYS A 530 3.87 39.94 -17.97
C LYS A 530 2.64 40.75 -18.36
N ILE A 531 1.47 40.16 -18.08
CA ILE A 531 0.18 40.79 -18.31
C ILE A 531 -0.35 41.38 -17.01
N LEU A 532 -0.20 40.62 -15.91
CA LEU A 532 -0.70 41.01 -14.58
C LEU A 532 0.43 41.03 -13.55
N GLU A 533 0.23 41.86 -12.52
CA GLU A 533 0.97 41.85 -11.28
C GLU A 533 0.03 41.50 -10.11
N ARG A 534 0.56 40.83 -9.10
CA ARG A 534 -0.19 40.54 -7.87
C ARG A 534 0.30 41.47 -6.77
N LYS A 535 -0.65 42.21 -6.17
CA LYS A 535 -0.45 43.06 -5.00
C LYS A 535 -1.31 42.50 -3.87
N GLU A 536 -0.69 41.79 -2.91
CA GLU A 536 -1.39 41.06 -1.87
C GLU A 536 -2.45 40.08 -2.42
N ALA A 537 -3.73 40.41 -2.26
CA ALA A 537 -4.86 39.63 -2.73
C ALA A 537 -5.49 40.13 -4.04
N GLU A 538 -4.85 41.11 -4.71
CA GLU A 538 -5.40 41.74 -5.92
C GLU A 538 -4.47 41.54 -7.14
N TYR A 539 -5.06 41.28 -8.28
CA TYR A 539 -4.39 41.30 -9.58
C TYR A 539 -4.67 42.60 -10.29
N VAL A 540 -3.62 43.24 -10.80
CA VAL A 540 -3.64 44.52 -11.52
C VAL A 540 -2.87 44.39 -12.82
N SER A 541 -3.07 45.30 -13.77
CA SER A 541 -2.28 45.35 -15.00
C SER A 541 -0.79 45.56 -14.69
N ALA A 542 0.07 44.78 -15.34
CA ALA A 542 1.54 44.89 -15.25
C ALA A 542 2.06 46.10 -16.04
#